data_d3f09375ab9c8cf296c6736287241784
#
_entry.id   d3f09375ab9c8cf296c6736287241784
#
_cell.length_a   1.000
_cell.length_b   1.000
_cell.length_c   1.000
_cell.angle_alpha   90.00
_cell.angle_beta   90.00
_cell.angle_gamma   90.00
#
_symmetry.space_group_name_H-M   'P 1'
#
loop_
_entity.id
_entity.type
_entity.pdbx_description
1 polymer ?
#
loop_
_entity_poly.entity_id
_entity_poly.type
_entity_poly.pdbx_seq_one_letter_code
_entity_poly.pdbx_strand_id
1 'polypeptide(L)'
;MDYQERILPAMTDPETLLQNTVKLLKGLRVLGVPVYLTQQYTKGLGDTVAPIREAAGTSEHLEKLTFSAYPQLREKLLPPEQQPYVLLCGIESHICVLQTAMDLKAHGYQPYLVADCLSSRKPADHRMALERAKQEGILLTTCEATLFELLAAAGTPDSKAI
;
A
#
# COMPACT_ATOMS: atom_id res chain seq x y z
N MET A 1 -2.03 -3.28 1.80
CA MET A 1 -2.53 -4.56 1.25
C MET A 1 -2.00 -5.69 2.11
N ASP A 2 -2.87 -6.55 2.60
CA ASP A 2 -2.60 -7.90 3.13
C ASP A 2 -1.59 -7.98 4.31
N TYR A 3 -1.50 -6.95 5.15
CA TYR A 3 -0.69 -6.98 6.38
C TYR A 3 -1.37 -7.85 7.44
N GLN A 4 -1.40 -9.15 7.21
CA GLN A 4 -2.20 -10.10 7.98
C GLN A 4 -1.36 -10.91 8.98
N GLU A 5 -2.02 -11.37 10.05
CA GLU A 5 -1.41 -11.99 11.22
C GLU A 5 -0.50 -13.18 10.90
N ARG A 6 -0.91 -14.03 9.93
CA ARG A 6 -0.20 -15.28 9.63
C ARG A 6 0.84 -15.18 8.51
N ILE A 7 0.96 -14.03 7.84
CA ILE A 7 1.93 -13.86 6.77
C ILE A 7 2.94 -12.74 7.04
N LEU A 8 2.52 -11.67 7.71
CA LEU A 8 3.40 -10.54 8.03
C LEU A 8 4.70 -10.95 8.76
N PRO A 9 4.67 -11.86 9.77
CA PRO A 9 5.89 -12.26 10.48
C PRO A 9 6.94 -12.96 9.61
N ALA A 10 6.55 -13.50 8.46
CA ALA A 10 7.45 -14.19 7.54
C ALA A 10 8.18 -13.24 6.57
N MET A 11 7.82 -11.96 6.55
CA MET A 11 8.42 -10.97 5.66
C MET A 11 9.85 -10.63 6.07
N THR A 12 10.63 -10.14 5.11
CA THR A 12 11.93 -9.52 5.39
C THR A 12 11.69 -8.25 6.20
N ASP A 13 12.37 -8.14 7.35
CA ASP A 13 12.31 -7.00 8.28
C ASP A 13 10.88 -6.52 8.58
N PRO A 14 10.04 -7.38 9.17
CA PRO A 14 8.62 -7.04 9.38
C PRO A 14 8.41 -5.89 10.36
N GLU A 15 9.36 -5.65 11.29
CA GLU A 15 9.25 -4.56 12.26
C GLU A 15 9.40 -3.19 11.60
N THR A 16 10.44 -2.99 10.79
CA THR A 16 10.64 -1.74 10.04
C THR A 16 9.51 -1.51 9.04
N LEU A 17 9.09 -2.56 8.34
CA LEU A 17 7.95 -2.53 7.44
C LEU A 17 6.69 -2.00 8.16
N LEU A 18 6.39 -2.56 9.32
CA LEU A 18 5.21 -2.18 10.10
C LEU A 18 5.31 -0.72 10.58
N GLN A 19 6.47 -0.31 11.11
CA GLN A 19 6.70 1.06 11.58
C GLN A 19 6.51 2.09 10.45
N ASN A 20 7.10 1.85 9.29
CA ASN A 20 6.96 2.73 8.13
C ASN A 20 5.52 2.81 7.64
N THR A 21 4.83 1.67 7.57
CA THR A 21 3.44 1.63 7.13
C THR A 21 2.51 2.35 8.10
N VAL A 22 2.69 2.17 9.42
CA VAL A 22 1.93 2.89 10.44
C VAL A 22 2.14 4.41 10.31
N LYS A 23 3.38 4.85 10.11
CA LYS A 23 3.71 6.26 9.86
C LYS A 23 2.99 6.78 8.62
N LEU A 24 3.10 6.07 7.51
CA LEU A 24 2.41 6.43 6.26
C LEU A 24 0.92 6.59 6.46
N LEU A 25 0.25 5.59 7.04
CA LEU A 25 -1.20 5.60 7.21
C LEU A 25 -1.68 6.73 8.12
N LYS A 26 -0.96 7.00 9.21
CA LYS A 26 -1.27 8.15 10.10
C LYS A 26 -1.15 9.48 9.35
N GLY A 27 -0.07 9.67 8.58
CA GLY A 27 0.13 10.88 7.79
C GLY A 27 -0.94 11.04 6.71
N LEU A 28 -1.27 9.98 5.98
CA LEU A 28 -2.35 10.01 4.97
C LEU A 28 -3.71 10.40 5.58
N ARG A 29 -4.01 9.93 6.80
CA ARG A 29 -5.23 10.34 7.50
C ARG A 29 -5.24 11.82 7.86
N VAL A 30 -4.12 12.37 8.34
CA VAL A 30 -4.00 13.81 8.61
C VAL A 30 -4.26 14.60 7.33
N LEU A 31 -3.75 14.13 6.20
CA LEU A 31 -3.90 14.77 4.89
C LEU A 31 -5.25 14.49 4.20
N GLY A 32 -6.14 13.73 4.84
CA GLY A 32 -7.47 13.43 4.29
C GLY A 32 -7.46 12.46 3.09
N VAL A 33 -6.39 11.71 2.90
CA VAL A 33 -6.30 10.74 1.80
C VAL A 33 -7.08 9.46 2.16
N PRO A 34 -8.01 9.00 1.30
CA PRO A 34 -8.75 7.77 1.56
C PRO A 34 -7.83 6.55 1.63
N VAL A 35 -8.08 5.67 2.59
CA VAL A 35 -7.32 4.42 2.80
C VAL A 35 -8.26 3.23 2.69
N TYR A 36 -7.87 2.24 1.87
CA TYR A 36 -8.57 0.97 1.74
C TYR A 36 -7.66 -0.16 2.19
N LEU A 37 -8.14 -0.99 3.09
CA LEU A 37 -7.47 -2.22 3.51
C LEU A 37 -7.93 -3.40 2.65
N THR A 38 -7.01 -4.28 2.28
CA THR A 38 -7.35 -5.56 1.65
C THR A 38 -6.90 -6.72 2.52
N GLN A 39 -7.62 -7.81 2.48
CA GLN A 39 -7.23 -9.09 3.09
C GLN A 39 -7.29 -10.21 2.07
N GLN A 40 -6.20 -10.96 2.00
CA GLN A 40 -6.11 -12.17 1.20
C GLN A 40 -6.62 -13.34 2.02
N TYR A 41 -7.70 -14.01 1.56
CA TYR A 41 -8.18 -15.25 2.17
C TYR A 41 -8.09 -15.21 3.70
N THR A 42 -8.89 -14.36 4.33
CA THR A 42 -8.85 -14.10 5.78
C THR A 42 -8.94 -15.37 6.61
N LYS A 43 -9.76 -16.35 6.19
CA LYS A 43 -9.88 -17.64 6.85
C LYS A 43 -8.54 -18.39 6.96
N GLY A 44 -7.65 -18.22 5.98
CA GLY A 44 -6.33 -18.83 5.96
C GLY A 44 -5.25 -17.97 6.60
N LEU A 45 -5.23 -16.66 6.32
CA LEU A 45 -4.13 -15.76 6.71
C LEU A 45 -4.42 -14.88 7.93
N GLY A 46 -5.65 -14.92 8.45
CA GLY A 46 -6.05 -14.12 9.60
C GLY A 46 -6.39 -12.68 9.23
N ASP A 47 -6.64 -11.87 10.24
CA ASP A 47 -7.00 -10.46 10.08
C ASP A 47 -5.78 -9.57 9.84
N THR A 48 -6.03 -8.38 9.33
CA THR A 48 -5.05 -7.30 9.32
C THR A 48 -4.58 -7.04 10.75
N VAL A 49 -3.27 -6.90 10.96
CA VAL A 49 -2.72 -6.68 12.30
C VAL A 49 -3.21 -5.38 12.92
N ALA A 50 -3.41 -5.38 14.25
CA ALA A 50 -4.00 -4.26 14.98
C ALA A 50 -3.33 -2.90 14.72
N PRO A 51 -1.98 -2.77 14.71
CA PRO A 51 -1.34 -1.48 14.44
C PRO A 51 -1.72 -0.86 13.09
N ILE A 52 -1.96 -1.68 12.07
CA ILE A 52 -2.38 -1.23 10.74
C ILE A 52 -3.84 -0.75 10.77
N ARG A 53 -4.75 -1.51 11.40
CA ARG A 53 -6.16 -1.10 11.54
C ARG A 53 -6.28 0.23 12.31
N GLU A 54 -5.56 0.35 13.40
CA GLU A 54 -5.54 1.57 14.22
C GLU A 54 -5.00 2.77 13.44
N ALA A 55 -3.88 2.60 12.73
CA ALA A 55 -3.29 3.66 11.91
C ALA A 55 -4.20 4.05 10.74
N ALA A 56 -4.84 3.09 10.09
CA ALA A 56 -5.82 3.33 9.03
C ALA A 56 -7.12 3.95 9.55
N GLY A 57 -7.42 3.80 10.85
CA GLY A 57 -8.65 4.28 11.46
C GLY A 57 -9.89 3.50 11.07
N THR A 58 -9.72 2.29 10.59
CA THR A 58 -10.79 1.39 10.17
C THR A 58 -10.37 -0.07 10.28
N SER A 59 -11.34 -0.94 10.53
CA SER A 59 -11.20 -2.39 10.40
C SER A 59 -11.92 -2.93 9.16
N GLU A 60 -12.63 -2.08 8.42
CA GLU A 60 -13.23 -2.49 7.15
C GLU A 60 -12.16 -2.87 6.14
N HIS A 61 -12.38 -3.95 5.43
CA HIS A 61 -11.46 -4.46 4.43
C HIS A 61 -12.19 -5.02 3.21
N LEU A 62 -11.46 -5.08 2.12
CA LEU A 62 -11.88 -5.77 0.90
C LEU A 62 -11.32 -7.18 0.93
N GLU A 63 -12.19 -8.16 1.02
CA GLU A 63 -11.81 -9.59 0.97
C GLU A 63 -11.49 -9.99 -0.47
N LYS A 64 -10.37 -10.68 -0.67
CA LYS A 64 -10.00 -11.18 -1.99
C LYS A 64 -9.42 -12.60 -1.95
N LEU A 65 -9.68 -13.34 -3.00
CA LEU A 65 -9.06 -14.64 -3.29
C LEU A 65 -8.01 -14.51 -4.40
N THR A 66 -8.22 -13.59 -5.35
CA THR A 66 -7.22 -13.23 -6.36
C THR A 66 -6.05 -12.50 -5.72
N PHE A 67 -4.84 -12.64 -6.27
CA PHE A 67 -3.69 -11.93 -5.74
C PHE A 67 -3.79 -10.43 -6.02
N SER A 68 -4.17 -10.04 -7.24
CA SER A 68 -4.54 -8.66 -7.52
C SER A 68 -5.79 -8.24 -6.74
N ALA A 69 -5.74 -7.06 -6.15
CA ALA A 69 -6.88 -6.44 -5.48
C ALA A 69 -7.73 -5.57 -6.42
N TYR A 70 -7.34 -5.42 -7.68
CA TYR A 70 -8.03 -4.54 -8.61
C TYR A 70 -9.53 -4.87 -8.75
N PRO A 71 -9.97 -6.14 -8.84
CA PRO A 71 -11.41 -6.45 -8.95
C PRO A 71 -12.26 -5.85 -7.83
N GLN A 72 -11.73 -5.79 -6.61
CA GLN A 72 -12.41 -5.21 -5.45
C GLN A 72 -12.21 -3.69 -5.36
N LEU A 73 -11.02 -3.19 -5.69
CA LEU A 73 -10.69 -1.78 -5.63
C LEU A 73 -11.47 -0.95 -6.65
N ARG A 74 -11.70 -1.46 -7.86
CA ARG A 74 -12.38 -0.73 -8.94
C ARG A 74 -13.76 -0.18 -8.55
N GLU A 75 -14.43 -0.83 -7.59
CA GLU A 75 -15.74 -0.39 -7.10
C GLU A 75 -15.64 0.74 -6.07
N LYS A 76 -14.46 0.99 -5.55
CA LYS A 76 -14.16 2.02 -4.55
C LYS A 76 -13.45 3.24 -5.13
N LEU A 77 -12.68 3.03 -6.19
CA LEU A 77 -11.91 4.09 -6.84
C LEU A 77 -12.81 4.94 -7.74
N LEU A 78 -12.55 6.23 -7.76
CA LEU A 78 -13.09 7.10 -8.79
C LEU A 78 -12.46 6.75 -10.15
N PRO A 79 -13.12 7.08 -11.28
CA PRO A 79 -12.53 6.90 -12.59
C PRO A 79 -11.15 7.56 -12.71
N PRO A 80 -10.21 6.99 -13.50
CA PRO A 80 -8.84 7.51 -13.59
C PRO A 80 -8.74 8.95 -14.09
N GLU A 81 -9.74 9.44 -14.84
CA GLU A 81 -9.83 10.83 -15.27
C GLU A 81 -10.04 11.81 -14.10
N GLN A 82 -10.62 11.33 -13.00
CA GLN A 82 -10.90 12.11 -11.79
C GLN A 82 -9.85 11.89 -10.72
N GLN A 83 -9.33 10.69 -10.61
CA GLN A 83 -8.35 10.29 -9.59
C GLN A 83 -7.33 9.31 -10.18
N PRO A 84 -6.32 9.80 -10.90
CA PRO A 84 -5.38 8.93 -11.62
C PRO A 84 -4.41 8.19 -10.70
N TYR A 85 -4.07 8.74 -9.54
CA TYR A 85 -3.00 8.24 -8.69
C TYR A 85 -3.49 7.27 -7.61
N VAL A 86 -2.82 6.13 -7.48
CA VAL A 86 -3.09 5.13 -6.44
C VAL A 86 -1.78 4.75 -5.76
N LEU A 87 -1.69 5.03 -4.46
CA LEU A 87 -0.56 4.60 -3.64
C LEU A 87 -0.77 3.16 -3.19
N LEU A 88 0.23 2.32 -3.40
CA LEU A 88 0.20 0.93 -2.95
C LEU A 88 1.29 0.68 -1.90
N CYS A 89 0.90 0.10 -0.80
CA CYS A 89 1.78 -0.45 0.23
C CYS A 89 1.25 -1.82 0.66
N GLY A 90 2.13 -2.74 1.04
CA GLY A 90 1.69 -4.09 1.43
C GLY A 90 2.64 -5.21 1.10
N ILE A 91 2.12 -6.39 1.17
CA ILE A 91 2.82 -7.66 0.95
C ILE A 91 2.01 -8.62 0.06
N GLU A 92 2.68 -9.52 -0.64
CA GLU A 92 4.11 -9.49 -0.95
C GLU A 92 4.35 -8.63 -2.17
N SER A 93 5.47 -7.94 -2.19
CA SER A 93 5.84 -7.00 -3.26
C SER A 93 5.74 -7.61 -4.65
N HIS A 94 6.22 -8.85 -4.81
CA HIS A 94 6.33 -9.55 -6.09
C HIS A 94 5.07 -10.35 -6.48
N ILE A 95 4.06 -10.38 -5.63
CA ILE A 95 2.80 -11.11 -5.89
C ILE A 95 1.63 -10.13 -5.89
N CYS A 96 0.96 -9.94 -4.75
CA CYS A 96 -0.27 -9.14 -4.66
C CYS A 96 -0.07 -7.69 -5.07
N VAL A 97 1.01 -7.07 -4.61
CA VAL A 97 1.29 -5.65 -4.88
C VAL A 97 1.58 -5.42 -6.35
N LEU A 98 2.53 -6.17 -6.93
CA LEU A 98 2.91 -6.00 -8.33
C LEU A 98 1.75 -6.30 -9.28
N GLN A 99 1.00 -7.38 -9.05
CA GLN A 99 -0.16 -7.72 -9.89
C GLN A 99 -1.25 -6.65 -9.82
N THR A 100 -1.52 -6.11 -8.62
CA THR A 100 -2.47 -5.00 -8.45
C THR A 100 -2.01 -3.75 -9.18
N ALA A 101 -0.73 -3.40 -9.08
CA ALA A 101 -0.16 -2.24 -9.77
C ALA A 101 -0.28 -2.37 -11.30
N MET A 102 0.01 -3.55 -11.84
CA MET A 102 -0.10 -3.81 -13.27
C MET A 102 -1.54 -3.71 -13.77
N ASP A 103 -2.49 -4.26 -13.02
CA ASP A 103 -3.91 -4.16 -13.36
C ASP A 103 -4.42 -2.71 -13.29
N LEU A 104 -4.05 -1.97 -12.25
CA LEU A 104 -4.38 -0.54 -12.14
C LEU A 104 -3.86 0.25 -13.35
N LYS A 105 -2.61 0.03 -13.73
CA LYS A 105 -2.01 0.69 -14.88
C LYS A 105 -2.72 0.33 -16.18
N ALA A 106 -3.07 -0.94 -16.37
CA ALA A 106 -3.82 -1.40 -17.55
C ALA A 106 -5.20 -0.76 -17.66
N HIS A 107 -5.76 -0.26 -16.56
CA HIS A 107 -7.05 0.41 -16.52
C HIS A 107 -6.97 1.95 -16.40
N GLY A 108 -5.82 2.53 -16.73
CA GLY A 108 -5.65 3.96 -16.86
C GLY A 108 -5.21 4.70 -15.59
N TYR A 109 -5.01 4.01 -14.48
CA TYR A 109 -4.45 4.60 -13.26
C TYR A 109 -2.93 4.69 -13.34
N GLN A 110 -2.36 5.60 -12.55
CA GLN A 110 -0.93 5.67 -12.31
C GLN A 110 -0.65 5.17 -10.89
N PRO A 111 -0.22 3.91 -10.74
CA PRO A 111 0.15 3.37 -9.44
C PRO A 111 1.53 3.86 -9.01
N TYR A 112 1.66 4.13 -7.71
CA TYR A 112 2.91 4.38 -7.00
C TYR A 112 3.14 3.29 -5.98
N LEU A 113 4.31 2.69 -5.98
CA LEU A 113 4.73 1.76 -4.94
C LEU A 113 5.51 2.53 -3.86
N VAL A 114 5.04 2.49 -2.62
CA VAL A 114 5.75 3.05 -1.47
C VAL A 114 6.77 2.02 -1.00
N ALA A 115 7.99 2.08 -1.53
CA ALA A 115 8.96 0.99 -1.49
C ALA A 115 9.38 0.55 -0.08
N ASP A 116 9.48 1.47 0.87
CA ASP A 116 9.79 1.18 2.27
C ASP A 116 8.59 0.75 3.11
N CYS A 117 7.41 0.67 2.48
CA CYS A 117 6.18 0.08 3.01
C CYS A 117 5.77 -1.19 2.26
N LEU A 118 6.72 -1.83 1.58
CA LEU A 118 6.58 -3.09 0.86
C LEU A 118 7.58 -4.10 1.39
N SER A 119 7.23 -5.38 1.34
CA SER A 119 8.17 -6.45 1.63
C SER A 119 7.77 -7.75 0.93
N SER A 120 8.71 -8.68 0.90
CA SER A 120 8.52 -10.06 0.49
C SER A 120 9.28 -10.97 1.46
N ARG A 121 8.96 -12.25 1.48
CA ARG A 121 9.66 -13.24 2.31
C ARG A 121 11.14 -13.32 1.96
N LYS A 122 11.48 -13.15 0.69
CA LYS A 122 12.86 -13.17 0.19
C LYS A 122 13.26 -11.78 -0.31
N PRO A 123 14.40 -11.23 0.15
CA PRO A 123 14.89 -9.94 -0.34
C PRO A 123 15.07 -9.88 -1.86
N ALA A 124 15.47 -10.99 -2.48
CA ALA A 124 15.65 -11.07 -3.93
C ALA A 124 14.33 -10.89 -4.69
N ASP A 125 13.23 -11.47 -4.20
CA ASP A 125 11.92 -11.31 -4.82
C ASP A 125 11.41 -9.88 -4.69
N HIS A 126 11.64 -9.24 -3.54
CA HIS A 126 11.32 -7.82 -3.34
C HIS A 126 12.08 -6.92 -4.32
N ARG A 127 13.41 -7.10 -4.44
CA ARG A 127 14.22 -6.32 -5.41
C ARG A 127 13.74 -6.51 -6.83
N MET A 128 13.49 -7.75 -7.23
CA MET A 128 13.02 -8.06 -8.59
C MET A 128 11.64 -7.43 -8.87
N ALA A 129 10.74 -7.42 -7.87
CA ALA A 129 9.45 -6.76 -8.00
C ALA A 129 9.59 -5.26 -8.28
N LEU A 130 10.48 -4.57 -7.56
CA LEU A 130 10.73 -3.13 -7.77
C LEU A 130 11.34 -2.86 -9.16
N GLU A 131 12.31 -3.67 -9.59
CA GLU A 131 12.91 -3.54 -10.93
C GLU A 131 11.86 -3.75 -12.03
N ARG A 132 11.04 -4.79 -11.90
CA ARG A 132 9.97 -5.05 -12.85
C ARG A 132 8.92 -3.94 -12.86
N ALA A 133 8.54 -3.41 -11.70
CA ALA A 133 7.62 -2.28 -11.60
C ALA A 133 8.11 -1.07 -12.40
N LYS A 134 9.40 -0.73 -12.29
CA LYS A 134 10.01 0.36 -13.07
C LYS A 134 9.90 0.10 -14.58
N GLN A 135 10.19 -1.11 -15.04
CA GLN A 135 10.09 -1.49 -16.45
C GLN A 135 8.67 -1.38 -16.99
N GLU A 136 7.68 -1.66 -16.14
CA GLU A 136 6.25 -1.53 -16.48
C GLU A 136 5.74 -0.09 -16.38
N GLY A 137 6.60 0.87 -16.04
CA GLY A 137 6.23 2.28 -15.89
C GLY A 137 5.43 2.58 -14.62
N ILE A 138 5.53 1.73 -13.62
CA ILE A 138 4.99 1.95 -12.28
C ILE A 138 6.00 2.81 -11.50
N LEU A 139 5.53 3.85 -10.83
CA LEU A 139 6.40 4.78 -10.13
C LEU A 139 6.73 4.28 -8.72
N LEU A 140 7.95 4.56 -8.26
CA LEU A 140 8.39 4.25 -6.92
C LEU A 140 8.53 5.53 -6.09
N THR A 141 8.18 5.43 -4.81
CA THR A 141 8.36 6.48 -3.82
C THR A 141 8.70 5.85 -2.46
N THR A 142 8.86 6.68 -1.42
CA THR A 142 9.02 6.24 -0.04
C THR A 142 7.95 6.87 0.85
N CYS A 143 7.80 6.38 2.07
CA CYS A 143 6.89 6.92 3.06
C CYS A 143 7.10 8.43 3.26
N GLU A 144 8.33 8.82 3.55
CA GLU A 144 8.66 10.23 3.81
C GLU A 144 8.44 11.11 2.58
N ALA A 145 8.93 10.70 1.41
CA ALA A 145 8.74 11.44 0.16
C ALA A 145 7.24 11.64 -0.14
N THR A 146 6.44 10.58 -0.02
CA THR A 146 5.00 10.65 -0.24
C THR A 146 4.31 11.67 0.67
N LEU A 147 4.62 11.64 1.96
CA LEU A 147 3.99 12.54 2.92
C LEU A 147 4.36 14.00 2.66
N PHE A 148 5.62 14.28 2.34
CA PHE A 148 6.05 15.64 2.03
C PHE A 148 5.58 16.14 0.67
N GLU A 149 5.48 15.29 -0.34
CA GLU A 149 4.86 15.65 -1.62
C GLU A 149 3.38 16.03 -1.45
N LEU A 150 2.64 15.27 -0.67
CA LEU A 150 1.22 15.55 -0.40
C LEU A 150 1.03 16.78 0.48
N LEU A 151 1.92 17.00 1.44
CA LEU A 151 1.91 18.18 2.31
C LEU A 151 2.21 19.48 1.55
N ALA A 152 3.05 19.42 0.55
CA ALA A 152 3.48 20.47 -0.37
C ALA A 152 4.22 21.66 0.26
N ALA A 153 3.89 22.09 1.50
CA ALA A 153 4.51 23.26 2.14
C ALA A 153 4.67 23.09 3.64
N ALA A 154 5.76 23.61 4.19
CA ALA A 154 5.96 23.73 5.63
C ALA A 154 5.09 24.86 6.23
N GLY A 155 4.88 24.83 7.54
CA GLY A 155 4.18 25.90 8.27
C GLY A 155 2.66 25.82 8.24
N THR A 156 2.10 24.80 7.61
CA THR A 156 0.66 24.51 7.68
C THR A 156 0.30 23.81 9.00
N PRO A 157 -0.97 23.79 9.42
CA PRO A 157 -1.39 23.01 10.59
C PRO A 157 -0.99 21.54 10.49
N ASP A 158 -1.11 20.94 9.31
CA ASP A 158 -0.79 19.54 9.07
C ASP A 158 0.70 19.24 9.13
N SER A 159 1.57 20.23 8.80
CA SER A 159 3.02 20.05 8.84
C SER A 159 3.60 19.79 10.24
N LYS A 160 2.83 20.09 11.29
CA LYS A 160 3.22 19.77 12.68
C LYS A 160 2.82 18.37 13.11
N ALA A 161 1.90 17.75 12.38
CA ALA A 161 1.37 16.43 12.66
C ALA A 161 2.06 15.33 11.85
N ILE A 162 2.81 15.71 10.81
CA ILE A 162 3.63 14.83 9.95
C ILE A 162 5.11 14.92 10.35
#